data_2e849ba91be31431a7eb2ff6a468d089
#
_entry.id   2e849ba91be31431a7eb2ff6a468d089
#
_cell.length_a   1.000
_cell.length_b   1.000
_cell.length_c   1.000
_cell.angle_alpha   90.00
_cell.angle_beta   90.00
_cell.angle_gamma   90.00
#
_symmetry.space_group_name_H-M   'P 1'
#
loop_
_entity.id
_entity.type
_entity.pdbx_description
1 polymer ?
#
loop_
_entity_poly.entity_id
_entity_poly.type
_entity_poly.pdbx_seq_one_letter_code
_entity_poly.pdbx_strand_id
1 'polypeptide(L)'
;MPEMNIQSVLGFDDADLAANRLGQSTQKQKTMLAEKAKSHKSFNTIIGVVIALIFGGALLTGLGAPILATIGGSLLESGKVTTGALISLIPMLCMALFFLVIFGGILIVILRAIFASANRKVDTTVRRVEGTVNFVWVERRERNAAKTGPMYRTVRVLEMRIGGETFNAQHELPSVINQGEEWVFYYTSHPFKFLSAEQVK
;
A
#
# COMPACT_ATOMS: atom_id res chain seq x y z
N MET A 1 -27.06 24.78 10.77
CA MET A 1 -26.09 23.77 10.41
C MET A 1 -26.75 22.91 9.31
N PRO A 2 -26.10 22.60 8.19
CA PRO A 2 -26.70 21.69 7.22
C PRO A 2 -26.98 20.34 7.91
N GLU A 3 -28.17 19.81 7.72
CA GLU A 3 -28.50 18.47 8.21
C GLU A 3 -27.53 17.48 7.58
N MET A 4 -26.71 16.84 8.41
CA MET A 4 -25.85 15.75 7.97
C MET A 4 -26.74 14.56 7.61
N ASN A 5 -26.77 14.20 6.34
CA ASN A 5 -27.44 13.00 5.89
C ASN A 5 -26.42 11.99 5.37
N ILE A 6 -26.83 10.73 5.22
CA ILE A 6 -25.97 9.64 4.77
C ILE A 6 -25.36 9.89 3.38
N GLN A 7 -26.09 10.57 2.50
CA GLN A 7 -25.61 10.93 1.15
C GLN A 7 -24.42 11.87 1.23
N SER A 8 -24.45 12.87 2.12
CA SER A 8 -23.34 13.82 2.30
C SER A 8 -22.12 13.16 2.94
N VAL A 9 -22.31 12.24 3.88
CA VAL A 9 -21.22 11.54 4.57
C VAL A 9 -20.50 10.57 3.62
N LEU A 10 -21.23 9.80 2.82
CA LEU A 10 -20.65 8.85 1.88
C LEU A 10 -20.31 9.47 0.51
N GLY A 11 -20.86 10.66 0.20
CA GLY A 11 -20.59 11.40 -1.04
C GLY A 11 -21.26 10.82 -2.28
N PHE A 12 -22.47 10.27 -2.15
CA PHE A 12 -23.24 9.70 -3.25
C PHE A 12 -24.55 10.51 -3.52
N ASP A 13 -25.12 10.31 -4.67
CA ASP A 13 -26.42 10.87 -5.08
C ASP A 13 -27.43 9.75 -5.43
N ASP A 14 -28.66 10.12 -5.74
CA ASP A 14 -29.73 9.16 -6.04
C ASP A 14 -29.43 8.34 -7.29
N ALA A 15 -28.71 8.90 -8.27
CA ALA A 15 -28.28 8.16 -9.46
C ALA A 15 -27.23 7.09 -9.11
N ASP A 16 -26.30 7.43 -8.18
CA ASP A 16 -25.32 6.48 -7.65
C ASP A 16 -26.04 5.34 -6.91
N LEU A 17 -27.04 5.65 -6.07
CA LEU A 17 -27.80 4.64 -5.35
C LEU A 17 -28.56 3.72 -6.30
N ALA A 18 -29.24 4.29 -7.31
CA ALA A 18 -29.97 3.51 -8.32
C ALA A 18 -29.07 2.55 -9.09
N ALA A 19 -27.89 3.00 -9.50
CA ALA A 19 -26.90 2.17 -10.18
C ALA A 19 -26.38 1.03 -9.25
N ASN A 20 -26.10 1.34 -7.98
CA ASN A 20 -25.58 0.39 -7.02
C ASN A 20 -26.60 -0.71 -6.67
N ARG A 21 -27.88 -0.39 -6.63
CA ARG A 21 -28.98 -1.40 -6.50
C ARG A 21 -28.96 -2.43 -7.62
N LEU A 22 -28.51 -2.02 -8.82
CA LEU A 22 -28.34 -2.92 -9.98
C LEU A 22 -26.97 -3.62 -9.99
N GLY A 23 -26.16 -3.48 -8.93
CA GLY A 23 -24.81 -4.05 -8.86
C GLY A 23 -23.78 -3.31 -9.73
N GLN A 24 -24.09 -2.10 -10.18
CA GLN A 24 -23.24 -1.31 -11.07
C GLN A 24 -22.70 -0.07 -10.34
N SER A 25 -21.46 0.30 -10.63
CA SER A 25 -20.89 1.57 -10.20
C SER A 25 -21.02 2.64 -11.29
N THR A 26 -21.36 3.87 -10.90
CA THR A 26 -21.42 5.01 -11.82
C THR A 26 -20.05 5.41 -12.33
N GLN A 27 -19.99 6.19 -13.40
CA GLN A 27 -18.72 6.71 -13.93
C GLN A 27 -17.99 7.59 -12.90
N LYS A 28 -18.73 8.39 -12.12
CA LYS A 28 -18.21 9.20 -11.00
C LYS A 28 -17.51 8.32 -9.96
N GLN A 29 -18.17 7.23 -9.54
CA GLN A 29 -17.62 6.27 -8.57
C GLN A 29 -16.39 5.55 -9.12
N LYS A 30 -16.41 5.12 -10.40
CA LYS A 30 -15.24 4.52 -11.07
C LYS A 30 -14.03 5.45 -11.09
N THR A 31 -14.25 6.75 -11.38
CA THR A 31 -13.17 7.74 -11.37
C THR A 31 -12.59 7.91 -9.97
N MET A 32 -13.43 8.05 -8.94
CA MET A 32 -12.96 8.15 -7.54
C MET A 32 -12.19 6.92 -7.08
N LEU A 33 -12.64 5.70 -7.45
CA LEU A 33 -11.94 4.46 -7.12
C LEU A 33 -10.59 4.38 -7.84
N ALA A 34 -10.54 4.80 -9.11
CA ALA A 34 -9.30 4.84 -9.88
C ALA A 34 -8.29 5.85 -9.31
N GLU A 35 -8.74 7.03 -8.89
CA GLU A 35 -7.88 8.03 -8.24
C GLU A 35 -7.30 7.52 -6.92
N LYS A 36 -8.14 6.89 -6.08
CA LYS A 36 -7.70 6.29 -4.82
C LYS A 36 -6.66 5.18 -5.07
N ALA A 37 -6.89 4.33 -6.07
CA ALA A 37 -5.94 3.29 -6.46
C ALA A 37 -4.62 3.88 -7.03
N LYS A 38 -4.70 4.98 -7.80
CA LYS A 38 -3.53 5.67 -8.37
C LYS A 38 -2.64 6.28 -7.29
N SER A 39 -3.22 6.85 -6.23
CA SER A 39 -2.47 7.42 -5.10
C SER A 39 -1.61 6.35 -4.41
N HIS A 40 -2.17 5.17 -4.13
CA HIS A 40 -1.42 4.04 -3.57
C HIS A 40 -0.34 3.51 -4.51
N LYS A 41 -0.62 3.47 -5.82
CA LYS A 41 0.35 3.04 -6.83
C LYS A 41 1.56 3.96 -6.89
N SER A 42 1.36 5.28 -6.90
CA SER A 42 2.44 6.27 -6.94
C SER A 42 3.37 6.14 -5.73
N PHE A 43 2.82 6.00 -4.53
CA PHE A 43 3.59 5.83 -3.29
C PHE A 43 4.48 4.57 -3.33
N ASN A 44 3.92 3.43 -3.74
CA ASN A 44 4.67 2.18 -3.85
C ASN A 44 5.79 2.27 -4.90
N THR A 45 5.56 2.96 -6.01
CA THR A 45 6.57 3.16 -7.05
C THR A 45 7.73 4.01 -6.53
N ILE A 46 7.45 5.11 -5.81
CA ILE A 46 8.49 5.96 -5.21
C ILE A 46 9.34 5.16 -4.23
N ILE A 47 8.73 4.38 -3.34
CA ILE A 47 9.45 3.53 -2.40
C ILE A 47 10.35 2.54 -3.15
N GLY A 48 9.85 1.89 -4.19
CA GLY A 48 10.63 0.96 -5.01
C GLY A 48 11.86 1.60 -5.64
N VAL A 49 11.72 2.80 -6.20
CA VAL A 49 12.84 3.57 -6.76
C VAL A 49 13.86 3.95 -5.69
N VAL A 50 13.42 4.44 -4.54
CA VAL A 50 14.31 4.80 -3.43
C VAL A 50 15.11 3.59 -2.93
N ILE A 51 14.46 2.45 -2.76
CA ILE A 51 15.12 1.20 -2.37
C ILE A 51 16.17 0.81 -3.42
N ALA A 52 15.81 0.83 -4.71
CA ALA A 52 16.73 0.49 -5.79
C ALA A 52 17.96 1.41 -5.84
N LEU A 53 17.80 2.72 -5.60
CA LEU A 53 18.88 3.69 -5.54
C LEU A 53 19.81 3.46 -4.34
N ILE A 54 19.25 3.18 -3.16
CA ILE A 54 20.03 2.91 -1.95
C ILE A 54 20.86 1.63 -2.13
N PHE A 55 20.25 0.55 -2.57
CA PHE A 55 20.94 -0.74 -2.77
C PHE A 55 21.93 -0.69 -3.93
N GLY A 56 21.55 -0.06 -5.06
CA GLY A 56 22.45 0.15 -6.21
C GLY A 56 23.66 1.01 -5.86
N GLY A 57 23.44 2.10 -5.14
CA GLY A 57 24.51 2.97 -4.65
C GLY A 57 25.47 2.25 -3.68
N ALA A 58 24.92 1.49 -2.73
CA ALA A 58 25.72 0.72 -1.77
C ALA A 58 26.57 -0.36 -2.46
N LEU A 59 26.04 -1.04 -3.47
CA LEU A 59 26.80 -2.01 -4.28
C LEU A 59 27.92 -1.34 -5.10
N LEU A 60 27.63 -0.21 -5.75
CA LEU A 60 28.61 0.53 -6.54
C LEU A 60 29.76 1.06 -5.68
N THR A 61 29.46 1.66 -4.52
CA THR A 61 30.49 2.21 -3.63
C THR A 61 31.22 1.13 -2.84
N GLY A 62 30.51 0.14 -2.33
CA GLY A 62 31.08 -0.92 -1.48
C GLY A 62 31.93 -1.93 -2.23
N LEU A 63 31.59 -2.25 -3.46
CA LEU A 63 32.29 -3.24 -4.30
C LEU A 63 33.00 -2.65 -5.49
N GLY A 64 32.39 -1.68 -6.15
CA GLY A 64 32.96 -1.08 -7.37
C GLY A 64 34.19 -0.22 -7.08
N ALA A 65 34.17 0.60 -6.05
CA ALA A 65 35.28 1.48 -5.72
C ALA A 65 36.58 0.73 -5.35
N PRO A 66 36.60 -0.31 -4.52
CA PRO A 66 37.81 -1.10 -4.25
C PRO A 66 38.35 -1.80 -5.49
N ILE A 67 37.50 -2.36 -6.37
CA ILE A 67 37.92 -2.99 -7.62
C ILE A 67 38.59 -1.97 -8.55
N LEU A 68 37.98 -0.82 -8.72
CA LEU A 68 38.54 0.28 -9.55
C LEU A 68 39.85 0.81 -8.97
N ALA A 69 39.94 0.93 -7.63
CA ALA A 69 41.19 1.38 -6.97
C ALA A 69 42.33 0.39 -7.17
N THR A 70 42.06 -0.93 -7.09
CA THR A 70 43.07 -1.98 -7.30
C THR A 70 43.58 -1.99 -8.76
N ILE A 71 42.67 -1.90 -9.73
CA ILE A 71 43.03 -1.87 -11.16
C ILE A 71 43.73 -0.55 -11.48
N GLY A 72 43.18 0.58 -11.05
CA GLY A 72 43.74 1.92 -11.29
C GLY A 72 45.12 2.09 -10.68
N GLY A 73 45.31 1.62 -9.45
CA GLY A 73 46.62 1.63 -8.79
C GLY A 73 47.67 0.86 -9.54
N SER A 74 47.40 -0.36 -10.00
CA SER A 74 48.35 -1.16 -10.76
C SER A 74 48.66 -0.59 -12.12
N LEU A 75 47.73 0.06 -12.78
CA LEU A 75 47.95 0.76 -14.07
C LEU A 75 48.79 2.03 -13.91
N LEU A 76 48.60 2.77 -12.81
CA LEU A 76 49.41 3.97 -12.52
C LEU A 76 50.86 3.64 -12.15
N GLU A 77 51.09 2.54 -11.44
CA GLU A 77 52.42 2.15 -10.93
C GLU A 77 53.28 1.45 -12.01
N SER A 78 52.70 0.61 -12.84
CA SER A 78 53.45 -0.26 -13.75
C SER A 78 53.05 -0.12 -15.23
N GLY A 79 52.05 0.71 -15.54
CA GLY A 79 51.50 0.85 -16.89
C GLY A 79 50.79 -0.42 -17.43
N LYS A 80 50.72 -1.48 -16.59
CA LYS A 80 50.07 -2.76 -16.91
C LYS A 80 49.40 -3.33 -15.66
N VAL A 81 48.34 -4.12 -15.86
CA VAL A 81 47.72 -4.89 -14.76
C VAL A 81 48.68 -6.01 -14.37
N THR A 82 49.23 -5.96 -13.18
CA THR A 82 50.17 -6.98 -12.67
C THR A 82 49.45 -8.29 -12.27
N THR A 83 50.17 -9.41 -12.40
CA THR A 83 49.62 -10.72 -11.99
C THR A 83 49.20 -10.72 -10.51
N GLY A 84 49.93 -10.00 -9.66
CA GLY A 84 49.57 -9.81 -8.26
C GLY A 84 48.23 -9.09 -8.03
N ALA A 85 47.97 -8.04 -8.83
CA ALA A 85 46.71 -7.34 -8.82
C ALA A 85 45.52 -8.25 -9.27
N LEU A 86 45.77 -9.07 -10.32
CA LEU A 86 44.75 -10.03 -10.77
C LEU A 86 44.41 -11.09 -9.69
N ILE A 87 45.43 -11.64 -9.01
CA ILE A 87 45.22 -12.62 -7.92
C ILE A 87 44.45 -12.00 -6.76
N SER A 88 44.74 -10.74 -6.38
CA SER A 88 44.01 -10.04 -5.31
C SER A 88 42.56 -9.69 -5.66
N LEU A 89 42.22 -9.61 -6.96
CA LEU A 89 40.85 -9.36 -7.41
C LEU A 89 39.95 -10.59 -7.31
N ILE A 90 40.50 -11.83 -7.33
CA ILE A 90 39.69 -13.07 -7.30
C ILE A 90 38.79 -13.14 -6.06
N PRO A 91 39.28 -12.99 -4.81
CA PRO A 91 38.41 -13.04 -3.64
C PRO A 91 37.41 -11.86 -3.59
N MET A 92 37.80 -10.68 -4.10
CA MET A 92 36.90 -9.53 -4.19
C MET A 92 35.76 -9.78 -5.18
N LEU A 93 36.05 -10.41 -6.35
CA LEU A 93 35.03 -10.79 -7.33
C LEU A 93 34.12 -11.87 -6.79
N CYS A 94 34.64 -12.87 -6.09
CA CYS A 94 33.82 -13.91 -5.44
C CYS A 94 32.87 -13.30 -4.41
N MET A 95 33.37 -12.39 -3.55
CA MET A 95 32.54 -11.65 -2.59
C MET A 95 31.50 -10.80 -3.30
N ALA A 96 31.88 -10.08 -4.36
CA ALA A 96 30.97 -9.25 -5.15
C ALA A 96 29.82 -10.09 -5.76
N LEU A 97 30.14 -11.25 -6.36
CA LEU A 97 29.16 -12.18 -6.88
C LEU A 97 28.22 -12.72 -5.80
N PHE A 98 28.77 -13.09 -4.64
CA PHE A 98 27.98 -13.57 -3.52
C PHE A 98 26.98 -12.51 -3.05
N PHE A 99 27.44 -11.26 -2.85
CA PHE A 99 26.56 -10.16 -2.48
C PHE A 99 25.53 -9.83 -3.56
N LEU A 100 25.92 -9.86 -4.84
CA LEU A 100 25.01 -9.62 -5.95
C LEU A 100 23.90 -10.67 -6.04
N VAL A 101 24.19 -11.93 -5.81
CA VAL A 101 23.20 -13.00 -5.82
C VAL A 101 22.23 -12.85 -4.64
N ILE A 102 22.73 -12.62 -3.41
CA ILE A 102 21.88 -12.52 -2.24
C ILE A 102 21.06 -11.22 -2.27
N PHE A 103 21.73 -10.07 -2.38
CA PHE A 103 21.03 -8.78 -2.32
C PHE A 103 20.24 -8.48 -3.59
N GLY A 104 20.73 -8.89 -4.76
CA GLY A 104 19.99 -8.82 -6.02
C GLY A 104 18.76 -9.70 -5.99
N GLY A 105 18.85 -10.91 -5.46
CA GLY A 105 17.71 -11.80 -5.26
C GLY A 105 16.65 -11.20 -4.32
N ILE A 106 17.07 -10.67 -3.18
CA ILE A 106 16.17 -9.98 -2.23
C ILE A 106 15.52 -8.77 -2.89
N LEU A 107 16.28 -7.95 -3.60
CA LEU A 107 15.78 -6.77 -4.31
C LEU A 107 14.74 -7.14 -5.35
N ILE A 108 14.98 -8.19 -6.16
CA ILE A 108 14.02 -8.68 -7.15
C ILE A 108 12.71 -9.11 -6.48
N VAL A 109 12.76 -9.84 -5.36
CA VAL A 109 11.56 -10.26 -4.63
C VAL A 109 10.79 -9.05 -4.11
N ILE A 110 11.46 -8.07 -3.52
CA ILE A 110 10.84 -6.83 -3.01
C ILE A 110 10.21 -6.04 -4.17
N LEU A 111 10.94 -5.82 -5.25
CA LEU A 111 10.43 -5.10 -6.41
C LEU A 111 9.22 -5.82 -7.02
N ARG A 112 9.30 -7.14 -7.18
CA ARG A 112 8.19 -7.94 -7.69
C ARG A 112 6.94 -7.83 -6.81
N ALA A 113 7.08 -7.84 -5.48
CA ALA A 113 5.97 -7.65 -4.55
C ALA A 113 5.35 -6.24 -4.68
N ILE A 114 6.19 -5.20 -4.79
CA ILE A 114 5.75 -3.81 -4.98
C ILE A 114 5.00 -3.66 -6.32
N PHE A 115 5.55 -4.18 -7.43
CA PHE A 115 4.92 -4.10 -8.74
C PHE A 115 3.65 -4.94 -8.84
N ALA A 116 3.60 -6.12 -8.19
CA ALA A 116 2.40 -6.93 -8.13
C ALA A 116 1.26 -6.19 -7.39
N SER A 117 1.59 -5.50 -6.30
CA SER A 117 0.61 -4.70 -5.56
C SER A 117 0.14 -3.47 -6.37
N ALA A 118 1.06 -2.84 -7.11
CA ALA A 118 0.76 -1.68 -7.95
C ALA A 118 -0.08 -2.02 -9.19
N ASN A 119 -0.02 -3.25 -9.67
CA ASN A 119 -0.76 -3.71 -10.85
C ASN A 119 -2.11 -4.37 -10.52
N ARG A 120 -2.55 -4.38 -9.25
CA ARG A 120 -3.87 -4.87 -8.90
C ARG A 120 -4.92 -4.03 -9.63
N LYS A 121 -5.79 -4.71 -10.37
CA LYS A 121 -6.94 -4.08 -11.03
C LYS A 121 -7.87 -3.50 -9.96
N VAL A 122 -8.41 -2.32 -10.25
CA VAL A 122 -9.47 -1.74 -9.43
C VAL A 122 -10.69 -2.65 -9.55
N ASP A 123 -11.15 -3.16 -8.44
CA ASP A 123 -12.39 -3.93 -8.40
C ASP A 123 -13.56 -2.93 -8.36
N THR A 124 -14.29 -2.85 -9.47
CA THR A 124 -15.48 -2.01 -9.59
C THR A 124 -16.77 -2.77 -9.32
N THR A 125 -16.66 -4.03 -8.88
CA THR A 125 -17.81 -4.86 -8.54
C THR A 125 -18.46 -4.33 -7.27
N VAL A 126 -19.73 -3.97 -7.40
CA VAL A 126 -20.53 -3.50 -6.26
C VAL A 126 -21.00 -4.72 -5.47
N ARG A 127 -20.66 -4.74 -4.18
CA ARG A 127 -21.13 -5.73 -3.24
C ARG A 127 -22.21 -5.11 -2.37
N ARG A 128 -23.15 -5.92 -1.92
CA ARG A 128 -24.26 -5.54 -1.05
C ARG A 128 -24.15 -6.27 0.27
N VAL A 129 -24.34 -5.56 1.37
CA VAL A 129 -24.55 -6.13 2.70
C VAL A 129 -25.77 -5.49 3.32
N GLU A 130 -26.59 -6.28 3.98
CA GLU A 130 -27.86 -5.86 4.58
C GLU A 130 -27.99 -6.41 6.00
N GLY A 131 -28.57 -5.63 6.89
CA GLY A 131 -28.85 -6.05 8.25
C GLY A 131 -28.87 -4.90 9.23
N THR A 132 -28.91 -5.28 10.50
CA THR A 132 -28.88 -4.35 11.63
C THR A 132 -27.48 -3.78 11.84
N VAL A 133 -27.38 -2.47 11.89
CA VAL A 133 -26.10 -1.76 12.09
C VAL A 133 -25.78 -1.71 13.59
N ASN A 134 -24.58 -2.16 13.93
CA ASN A 134 -24.03 -2.07 15.27
C ASN A 134 -22.65 -1.42 15.23
N PHE A 135 -22.46 -0.32 15.96
CA PHE A 135 -21.17 0.34 16.12
C PHE A 135 -20.48 -0.12 17.39
N VAL A 136 -19.24 -0.53 17.30
CA VAL A 136 -18.44 -1.03 18.42
C VAL A 136 -17.07 -0.38 18.41
N TRP A 137 -16.64 0.21 19.53
CA TRP A 137 -15.27 0.67 19.70
C TRP A 137 -14.37 -0.51 20.07
N VAL A 138 -13.36 -0.76 19.23
CA VAL A 138 -12.40 -1.85 19.42
C VAL A 138 -11.01 -1.27 19.61
N GLU A 139 -10.29 -1.76 20.60
CA GLU A 139 -8.90 -1.42 20.80
C GLU A 139 -8.02 -2.36 19.97
N ARG A 140 -7.26 -1.78 19.05
CA ARG A 140 -6.27 -2.51 18.24
C ARG A 140 -4.86 -2.08 18.60
N ARG A 141 -3.96 -3.04 18.67
CA ARG A 141 -2.53 -2.78 18.75
C ARG A 141 -1.98 -2.53 17.35
N GLU A 142 -1.51 -1.32 17.11
CA GLU A 142 -0.83 -0.97 15.86
C GLU A 142 0.66 -0.73 16.12
N ARG A 143 1.49 -1.11 15.15
CA ARG A 143 2.92 -0.82 15.20
C ARG A 143 3.11 0.69 15.09
N ASN A 144 3.81 1.26 16.06
CA ASN A 144 4.13 2.68 16.04
C ASN A 144 5.16 2.95 14.93
N ALA A 145 4.77 3.71 13.92
CA ALA A 145 5.68 4.11 12.84
C ALA A 145 6.65 5.22 13.26
N ALA A 146 6.40 5.89 14.39
CA ALA A 146 7.31 6.90 14.91
C ALA A 146 8.56 6.24 15.51
N LYS A 147 9.74 6.79 15.19
CA LYS A 147 11.05 6.29 15.70
C LYS A 147 11.23 6.51 17.20
N THR A 148 10.40 7.34 17.83
CA THR A 148 10.44 7.68 19.24
C THR A 148 9.17 7.19 19.92
N GLY A 149 9.31 6.28 20.90
CA GLY A 149 8.20 5.76 21.67
C GLY A 149 8.09 4.23 21.67
N PRO A 150 7.07 3.67 22.34
CA PRO A 150 6.90 2.23 22.41
C PRO A 150 6.62 1.67 21.02
N MET A 151 7.12 0.45 20.74
CA MET A 151 7.02 -0.24 19.44
C MET A 151 5.58 -0.45 18.99
N TYR A 152 4.63 -0.51 19.92
CA TYR A 152 3.20 -0.66 19.65
C TYR A 152 2.42 0.41 20.41
N ARG A 153 1.41 0.96 19.75
CA ARG A 153 0.41 1.83 20.37
C ARG A 153 -0.97 1.18 20.29
N THR A 154 -1.78 1.38 21.32
CA THR A 154 -3.19 1.03 21.29
C THR A 154 -3.96 2.18 20.64
N VAL A 155 -4.70 1.88 19.58
CA VAL A 155 -5.61 2.81 18.91
C VAL A 155 -7.03 2.32 19.06
N ARG A 156 -7.96 3.24 19.29
CA ARG A 156 -9.39 2.95 19.27
C ARG A 156 -9.90 3.13 17.85
N VAL A 157 -10.47 2.08 17.30
CA VAL A 157 -11.05 2.07 15.95
C VAL A 157 -12.55 1.81 16.10
N LEU A 158 -13.34 2.60 15.38
CA LEU A 158 -14.77 2.37 15.30
C LEU A 158 -15.05 1.28 14.26
N GLU A 159 -15.62 0.18 14.67
CA GLU A 159 -16.11 -0.88 13.79
C GLU A 159 -17.61 -0.78 13.61
N MET A 160 -18.07 -0.94 12.37
CA MET A 160 -19.47 -1.15 12.03
C MET A 160 -19.67 -2.63 11.70
N ARG A 161 -20.60 -3.26 12.38
CA ARG A 161 -20.99 -4.65 12.13
C ARG A 161 -22.39 -4.67 11.54
N ILE A 162 -22.53 -5.34 10.41
CA ILE A 162 -23.78 -5.43 9.65
C ILE A 162 -23.80 -6.73 8.84
N GLY A 163 -24.90 -7.49 8.86
CA GLY A 163 -25.07 -8.70 8.06
C GLY A 163 -23.98 -9.77 8.26
N GLY A 164 -23.36 -9.82 9.45
CA GLY A 164 -22.25 -10.74 9.77
C GLY A 164 -20.88 -10.25 9.30
N GLU A 165 -20.79 -9.13 8.56
CA GLU A 165 -19.54 -8.51 8.15
C GLU A 165 -19.12 -7.39 9.12
N THR A 166 -17.81 -7.12 9.17
CA THR A 166 -17.23 -6.07 10.01
C THR A 166 -16.42 -5.12 9.16
N PHE A 167 -16.70 -3.82 9.28
CA PHE A 167 -16.06 -2.75 8.54
C PHE A 167 -15.45 -1.72 9.48
N ASN A 168 -14.36 -1.08 9.07
CA ASN A 168 -13.90 0.12 9.75
C ASN A 168 -14.85 1.26 9.39
N ALA A 169 -15.53 1.81 10.40
CA ALA A 169 -16.49 2.89 10.20
C ALA A 169 -15.80 4.25 10.15
N GLN A 170 -16.35 5.14 9.33
CA GLN A 170 -16.01 6.57 9.40
C GLN A 170 -16.63 7.14 10.68
N HIS A 171 -15.92 8.09 11.30
CA HIS A 171 -16.38 8.70 12.57
C HIS A 171 -17.72 9.43 12.47
N GLU A 172 -18.07 9.84 11.27
CA GLU A 172 -19.31 10.57 10.97
C GLU A 172 -20.53 9.66 10.83
N LEU A 173 -20.36 8.35 10.57
CA LEU A 173 -21.48 7.43 10.37
C LEU A 173 -22.42 7.32 11.57
N PRO A 174 -21.96 7.26 12.84
CA PRO A 174 -22.85 7.21 14.00
C PRO A 174 -23.66 8.48 14.24
N SER A 175 -23.34 9.59 13.57
CA SER A 175 -24.14 10.84 13.66
C SER A 175 -25.36 10.84 12.72
N VAL A 176 -25.39 9.93 11.74
CA VAL A 176 -26.45 9.85 10.72
C VAL A 176 -27.16 8.51 10.69
N ILE A 177 -26.63 7.51 11.37
CA ILE A 177 -27.21 6.15 11.49
C ILE A 177 -27.29 5.81 12.96
N ASN A 178 -28.50 5.50 13.46
CA ASN A 178 -28.66 5.05 14.82
C ASN A 178 -28.31 3.56 14.96
N GLN A 179 -27.79 3.21 16.10
CA GLN A 179 -27.52 1.82 16.43
C GLN A 179 -28.81 1.00 16.48
N GLY A 180 -28.82 -0.16 15.84
CA GLY A 180 -29.97 -1.04 15.81
C GLY A 180 -30.90 -0.81 14.60
N GLU A 181 -30.65 0.20 13.78
CA GLU A 181 -31.41 0.40 12.53
C GLU A 181 -30.99 -0.62 11.46
N GLU A 182 -31.95 -0.96 10.61
CA GLU A 182 -31.70 -1.83 9.46
C GLU A 182 -31.31 -1.02 8.23
N TRP A 183 -30.16 -1.36 7.66
CA TRP A 183 -29.59 -0.67 6.51
C TRP A 183 -29.07 -1.64 5.46
N VAL A 184 -29.02 -1.17 4.22
CA VAL A 184 -28.31 -1.78 3.10
C VAL A 184 -27.13 -0.91 2.74
N PHE A 185 -25.92 -1.49 2.69
CA PHE A 185 -24.73 -0.81 2.20
C PHE A 185 -24.24 -1.45 0.92
N TYR A 186 -23.83 -0.59 -0.01
CA TYR A 186 -23.19 -0.96 -1.25
C TYR A 186 -21.73 -0.54 -1.18
N TYR A 187 -20.81 -1.47 -1.44
CA TYR A 187 -19.37 -1.23 -1.27
C TYR A 187 -18.54 -1.96 -2.33
N THR A 188 -17.26 -1.55 -2.46
CA THR A 188 -16.24 -2.25 -3.24
C THR A 188 -15.17 -2.80 -2.29
N SER A 189 -14.52 -3.92 -2.67
CA SER A 189 -13.51 -4.54 -1.83
C SER A 189 -12.09 -4.01 -2.07
N HIS A 190 -11.73 -3.64 -3.30
CA HIS A 190 -10.36 -3.20 -3.66
C HIS A 190 -10.37 -2.04 -4.66
N PRO A 191 -10.11 -0.80 -4.23
CA PRO A 191 -9.97 -0.37 -2.83
C PRO A 191 -11.31 -0.44 -2.08
N PHE A 192 -11.25 -0.75 -0.78
CA PHE A 192 -12.46 -0.72 0.03
C PHE A 192 -13.03 0.69 0.12
N LYS A 193 -14.30 0.83 -0.25
CA LYS A 193 -15.06 2.06 -0.10
C LYS A 193 -16.56 1.76 -0.08
N PHE A 194 -17.28 2.38 0.86
CA PHE A 194 -18.73 2.49 0.77
C PHE A 194 -19.09 3.41 -0.41
N LEU A 195 -19.97 2.94 -1.26
CA LEU A 195 -20.44 3.65 -2.46
C LEU A 195 -21.76 4.37 -2.23
N SER A 196 -22.67 3.73 -1.52
CA SER A 196 -23.97 4.28 -1.11
C SER A 196 -24.57 3.43 0.01
N ALA A 197 -25.61 3.94 0.65
CA ALA A 197 -26.38 3.23 1.65
C ALA A 197 -27.86 3.67 1.60
N GLU A 198 -28.75 2.80 2.06
CA GLU A 198 -30.17 3.10 2.22
C GLU A 198 -30.74 2.43 3.45
N GLN A 199 -31.69 3.07 4.08
CA GLN A 199 -32.40 2.50 5.22
C GLN A 199 -33.49 1.55 4.73
N VAL A 200 -33.57 0.38 5.33
CA VAL A 200 -34.67 -0.57 5.10
C VAL A 200 -35.90 -0.04 5.85
N LYS A 201 -36.99 0.17 5.11
CA LYS A 201 -38.25 0.64 5.69
C LYS A 201 -39.12 -0.53 6.12
#